data_b157327fd78da6fdca63797aba64b91e
#
_entry.id   b157327fd78da6fdca63797aba64b91e
#
_cell.length_a   1.000
_cell.length_b   1.000
_cell.length_c   1.000
_cell.angle_alpha   90.00
_cell.angle_beta   90.00
_cell.angle_gamma   90.00
#
_symmetry.space_group_name_H-M   'P 1'
#
loop_
_entity.id
_entity.type
_entity.pdbx_description
1 polymer ?
#
loop_
_entity_poly.entity_id
_entity_poly.type
_entity_poly.pdbx_seq_one_letter_code
_entity_poly.pdbx_strand_id
1 'polypeptide(L)'
;MFETKFGVGMVFSSEKGICRVLLPSTASVGGKNINELSGYSSSLTEQAASMLKAYFKGACPNFATLPVDLDRLSLFKARILQLIRAIPFGEVRSYGGVAFMADLKGGARAIGGAMAANPVPVIIPCHRVVGANGKLTGFTAPGGLKLKKYLLLMEGVEFQGEVIRQNIDSYKQEKIGMK
;
A
#
# COMPACT_ATOMS: atom_id res chain seq x y z
N MET A 1 -5.55 9.30 -14.66
CA MET A 1 -6.62 8.32 -14.28
C MET A 1 -6.24 6.94 -14.78
N PHE A 2 -6.74 5.89 -14.12
CA PHE A 2 -6.61 4.50 -14.58
C PHE A 2 -7.89 3.73 -14.29
N GLU A 3 -8.30 2.89 -15.24
CA GLU A 3 -9.51 2.09 -15.15
C GLU A 3 -9.19 0.66 -14.78
N THR A 4 -10.03 0.07 -13.94
CA THR A 4 -9.96 -1.33 -13.50
C THR A 4 -11.36 -1.93 -13.41
N LYS A 5 -11.45 -3.23 -13.18
CA LYS A 5 -12.75 -3.88 -12.90
C LYS A 5 -13.44 -3.40 -11.60
N PHE A 6 -12.75 -2.64 -10.77
CA PHE A 6 -13.30 -2.05 -9.53
C PHE A 6 -13.72 -0.60 -9.71
N GLY A 7 -13.65 -0.06 -10.93
CA GLY A 7 -13.93 1.33 -11.24
C GLY A 7 -12.68 2.11 -11.62
N VAL A 8 -12.77 3.42 -11.47
CA VAL A 8 -11.73 4.37 -11.87
C VAL A 8 -10.91 4.78 -10.66
N GLY A 9 -9.59 4.78 -10.81
CA GLY A 9 -8.64 5.33 -9.86
C GLY A 9 -7.95 6.58 -10.41
N MET A 10 -7.38 7.39 -9.51
CA MET A 10 -6.69 8.64 -9.86
C MET A 10 -5.31 8.71 -9.21
N VAL A 11 -4.40 9.37 -9.89
CA VAL A 11 -3.05 9.65 -9.42
C VAL A 11 -2.81 11.15 -9.47
N PHE A 12 -2.22 11.68 -8.40
CA PHE A 12 -1.83 13.09 -8.30
C PHE A 12 -0.35 13.18 -7.97
N SER A 13 0.34 14.17 -8.55
CA SER A 13 1.74 14.46 -8.25
C SER A 13 1.90 15.92 -7.80
N SER A 14 2.96 16.16 -7.06
CA SER A 14 3.57 17.46 -6.84
C SER A 14 4.84 17.56 -7.70
N GLU A 15 5.60 18.64 -7.55
CA GLU A 15 6.93 18.78 -8.15
C GLU A 15 7.93 17.74 -7.63
N LYS A 16 7.71 17.18 -6.41
CA LYS A 16 8.61 16.22 -5.75
C LYS A 16 8.30 14.76 -6.06
N GLY A 17 7.07 14.46 -6.52
CA GLY A 17 6.68 13.08 -6.81
C GLY A 17 5.18 12.81 -6.69
N ILE A 18 4.82 11.54 -6.72
CA ILE A 18 3.43 11.11 -6.51
C ILE A 18 3.03 11.41 -5.07
N CYS A 19 2.00 12.25 -4.90
CA CYS A 19 1.55 12.72 -3.58
C CYS A 19 0.19 12.15 -3.15
N ARG A 20 -0.60 11.59 -4.09
CA ARG A 20 -1.88 10.96 -3.76
C ARG A 20 -2.30 9.94 -4.81
N VAL A 21 -2.85 8.81 -4.33
CA VAL A 21 -3.54 7.82 -5.15
C VAL A 21 -4.92 7.59 -4.56
N LEU A 22 -5.94 7.74 -5.40
CA LEU A 22 -7.29 7.29 -5.09
C LEU A 22 -7.47 5.92 -5.74
N LEU A 23 -7.71 4.90 -4.91
CA LEU A 23 -7.92 3.54 -5.39
C LEU A 23 -9.25 3.46 -6.16
N PRO A 24 -9.35 2.50 -7.11
CA PRO A 24 -10.55 2.33 -7.90
C PRO A 24 -11.80 2.15 -7.05
N SER A 25 -12.83 2.92 -7.35
CA SER A 25 -14.13 2.85 -6.70
C SER A 25 -15.21 3.19 -7.72
N THR A 26 -16.38 2.57 -7.58
CA THR A 26 -17.60 2.94 -8.31
C THR A 26 -18.35 4.09 -7.63
N ALA A 27 -17.94 4.46 -6.40
CA ALA A 27 -18.53 5.56 -5.66
C ALA A 27 -17.87 6.90 -6.03
N SER A 28 -18.63 7.97 -5.94
CA SER A 28 -18.11 9.33 -6.05
C SER A 28 -17.12 9.62 -4.91
N VAL A 29 -16.03 10.31 -5.20
CA VAL A 29 -15.03 10.72 -4.21
C VAL A 29 -15.40 12.13 -3.72
N GLY A 30 -15.71 12.23 -2.41
CA GLY A 30 -16.04 13.53 -1.80
C GLY A 30 -17.27 14.23 -2.39
N GLY A 31 -18.27 13.47 -2.88
CA GLY A 31 -19.48 14.01 -3.48
C GLY A 31 -19.31 14.54 -4.92
N LYS A 32 -18.09 14.49 -5.46
CA LYS A 32 -17.81 14.86 -6.86
C LYS A 32 -17.66 13.60 -7.70
N ASN A 33 -18.19 13.65 -8.91
CA ASN A 33 -17.95 12.59 -9.88
C ASN A 33 -16.45 12.58 -10.22
N ILE A 34 -15.82 11.39 -10.22
CA ILE A 34 -14.37 11.24 -10.55
C ILE A 34 -14.03 11.93 -11.88
N ASN A 35 -14.96 11.92 -12.83
CA ASN A 35 -14.78 12.56 -14.14
C ASN A 35 -14.72 14.12 -14.08
N GLU A 36 -15.14 14.73 -12.97
CA GLU A 36 -15.07 16.19 -12.75
C GLU A 36 -13.75 16.64 -12.13
N LEU A 37 -12.91 15.69 -11.66
CA LEU A 37 -11.61 15.94 -11.09
C LEU A 37 -10.53 15.92 -12.18
N SER A 38 -10.73 16.63 -13.28
CA SER A 38 -9.72 16.79 -14.32
C SER A 38 -8.62 17.74 -13.83
N GLY A 39 -7.41 17.22 -13.72
CA GLY A 39 -6.18 17.99 -13.48
C GLY A 39 -5.23 17.86 -14.66
N TYR A 40 -4.19 18.68 -14.68
CA TYR A 40 -3.13 18.54 -15.67
C TYR A 40 -2.47 17.18 -15.53
N SER A 41 -2.38 16.42 -16.64
CA SER A 41 -1.62 15.18 -16.69
C SER A 41 -0.13 15.52 -16.81
N SER A 42 0.72 14.82 -16.06
CA SER A 42 2.16 14.87 -16.21
C SER A 42 2.67 13.48 -16.62
N SER A 43 3.84 13.42 -17.26
CA SER A 43 4.46 12.13 -17.60
C SER A 43 4.58 11.19 -16.40
N LEU A 44 4.85 11.75 -15.22
CA LEU A 44 4.93 10.99 -13.97
C LEU A 44 3.57 10.40 -13.56
N THR A 45 2.48 11.18 -13.65
CA THR A 45 1.14 10.67 -13.32
C THR A 45 0.65 9.65 -14.33
N GLU A 46 0.99 9.79 -15.60
CA GLU A 46 0.69 8.82 -16.66
C GLU A 46 1.44 7.51 -16.45
N GLN A 47 2.74 7.59 -16.15
CA GLN A 47 3.55 6.43 -15.81
C GLN A 47 2.97 5.68 -14.61
N ALA A 48 2.69 6.38 -13.51
CA ALA A 48 2.14 5.77 -12.30
C ALA A 48 0.74 5.16 -12.55
N ALA A 49 -0.11 5.82 -13.33
CA ALA A 49 -1.43 5.31 -13.71
C ALA A 49 -1.32 4.04 -14.56
N SER A 50 -0.40 4.00 -15.53
CA SER A 50 -0.12 2.81 -16.35
C SER A 50 0.36 1.64 -15.49
N MET A 51 1.29 1.89 -14.57
CA MET A 51 1.81 0.86 -13.64
C MET A 51 0.72 0.34 -12.71
N LEU A 52 -0.14 1.21 -12.16
CA LEU A 52 -1.27 0.81 -11.33
C LEU A 52 -2.30 -0.01 -12.12
N LYS A 53 -2.60 0.41 -13.36
CA LYS A 53 -3.48 -0.36 -14.26
C LYS A 53 -2.93 -1.76 -14.53
N ALA A 54 -1.62 -1.88 -14.79
CA ALA A 54 -0.95 -3.16 -14.97
C ALA A 54 -0.99 -4.01 -13.69
N TYR A 55 -0.73 -3.40 -12.53
CA TYR A 55 -0.83 -4.07 -11.23
C TYR A 55 -2.21 -4.68 -10.99
N PHE A 56 -3.31 -3.93 -11.22
CA PHE A 56 -4.67 -4.44 -11.07
C PHE A 56 -5.06 -5.53 -12.11
N LYS A 57 -4.22 -5.74 -13.12
CA LYS A 57 -4.32 -6.87 -14.08
C LYS A 57 -3.45 -8.08 -13.68
N GLY A 58 -2.76 -8.01 -12.52
CA GLY A 58 -1.92 -9.09 -12.01
C GLY A 58 -0.44 -8.97 -12.36
N ALA A 59 0.00 -7.87 -12.99
CA ALA A 59 1.43 -7.63 -13.19
C ALA A 59 2.12 -7.21 -11.89
N CYS A 60 3.45 -7.33 -11.85
CA CYS A 60 4.31 -6.92 -10.74
C CYS A 60 5.21 -5.74 -11.15
N PRO A 61 4.66 -4.51 -11.30
CA PRO A 61 5.47 -3.37 -11.67
C PRO A 61 6.39 -2.94 -10.54
N ASN A 62 7.58 -2.46 -10.89
CA ASN A 62 8.54 -1.93 -9.92
C ASN A 62 8.17 -0.51 -9.47
N PHE A 63 7.31 -0.37 -8.50
CA PHE A 63 6.90 0.94 -7.97
C PHE A 63 8.04 1.70 -7.25
N ALA A 64 9.19 1.07 -6.97
CA ALA A 64 10.34 1.76 -6.37
C ALA A 64 10.95 2.83 -7.28
N THR A 65 10.70 2.74 -8.60
CA THR A 65 11.16 3.74 -9.58
C THR A 65 10.38 5.06 -9.54
N LEU A 66 9.19 5.09 -8.94
CA LEU A 66 8.38 6.30 -8.86
C LEU A 66 8.83 7.16 -7.67
N PRO A 67 9.15 8.45 -7.86
CA PRO A 67 9.32 9.37 -6.74
C PRO A 67 8.00 9.55 -6.00
N VAL A 68 8.04 9.57 -4.66
CA VAL A 68 6.86 9.74 -3.81
C VAL A 68 7.07 10.93 -2.87
N ASP A 69 6.10 11.83 -2.86
CA ASP A 69 6.08 12.99 -1.98
C ASP A 69 5.24 12.69 -0.73
N LEU A 70 5.91 12.66 0.42
CA LEU A 70 5.31 12.46 1.74
C LEU A 70 5.45 13.70 2.65
N ASP A 71 5.84 14.85 2.11
CA ASP A 71 6.18 16.05 2.89
C ASP A 71 5.01 16.58 3.74
N ARG A 72 3.77 16.25 3.36
CA ARG A 72 2.58 16.59 4.15
C ARG A 72 2.38 15.74 5.41
N LEU A 73 3.20 14.72 5.58
CA LEU A 73 3.16 13.84 6.75
C LEU A 73 4.25 14.25 7.76
N SER A 74 4.04 13.88 9.02
CA SER A 74 5.13 13.98 10.00
C SER A 74 6.30 13.08 9.62
N LEU A 75 7.51 13.45 9.99
CA LEU A 75 8.74 12.68 9.75
C LEU A 75 8.59 11.22 10.20
N PHE A 76 7.94 11.01 11.34
CA PHE A 76 7.65 9.67 11.85
C PHE A 76 6.81 8.85 10.86
N LYS A 77 5.67 9.41 10.39
CA LYS A 77 4.79 8.70 9.45
C LYS A 77 5.48 8.44 8.11
N ALA A 78 6.20 9.43 7.60
CA ALA A 78 6.96 9.28 6.36
C ALA A 78 8.01 8.17 6.48
N ARG A 79 8.80 8.12 7.58
CA ARG A 79 9.76 7.05 7.86
C ARG A 79 9.10 5.66 7.88
N ILE A 80 7.98 5.51 8.59
CA ILE A 80 7.26 4.23 8.65
C ILE A 80 6.77 3.81 7.25
N LEU A 81 6.20 4.74 6.49
CA LEU A 81 5.71 4.44 5.14
C LEU A 81 6.85 4.05 4.19
N GLN A 82 8.05 4.61 4.33
CA GLN A 82 9.22 4.18 3.55
C GLN A 82 9.65 2.76 3.92
N LEU A 83 9.61 2.37 5.19
CA LEU A 83 9.86 0.97 5.59
C LEU A 83 8.82 0.01 4.98
N ILE A 84 7.54 0.40 4.99
CA ILE A 84 6.48 -0.40 4.39
C ILE A 84 6.65 -0.49 2.87
N ARG A 85 7.12 0.57 2.22
CA ARG A 85 7.39 0.60 0.78
C ARG A 85 8.40 -0.46 0.34
N ALA A 86 9.33 -0.83 1.22
CA ALA A 86 10.34 -1.83 0.95
C ALA A 86 9.84 -3.28 1.08
N ILE A 87 8.58 -3.53 1.52
CA ILE A 87 8.03 -4.88 1.59
C ILE A 87 7.81 -5.40 0.17
N PRO A 88 8.43 -6.54 -0.21
CA PRO A 88 8.33 -7.07 -1.57
C PRO A 88 6.91 -7.51 -1.95
N PHE A 89 6.67 -7.65 -3.25
CA PHE A 89 5.45 -8.24 -3.82
C PHE A 89 5.30 -9.69 -3.34
N GLY A 90 4.10 -10.06 -2.91
CA GLY A 90 3.79 -11.39 -2.40
C GLY A 90 4.27 -11.67 -0.97
N GLU A 91 4.96 -10.73 -0.32
CA GLU A 91 5.38 -10.85 1.07
C GLU A 91 4.48 -10.04 2.02
N VAL A 92 4.39 -10.51 3.25
CA VAL A 92 3.63 -9.83 4.30
C VAL A 92 4.47 -9.61 5.55
N ARG A 93 4.13 -8.56 6.28
CA ARG A 93 4.72 -8.26 7.59
C ARG A 93 3.61 -8.06 8.61
N SER A 94 3.87 -8.43 9.85
CA SER A 94 2.97 -8.06 10.93
C SER A 94 3.17 -6.58 11.33
N TYR A 95 2.17 -5.97 11.97
CA TYR A 95 2.35 -4.65 12.59
C TYR A 95 3.53 -4.63 13.57
N GLY A 96 3.69 -5.72 14.34
CA GLY A 96 4.83 -5.91 15.24
C GLY A 96 6.14 -6.07 14.48
N GLY A 97 6.13 -6.73 13.33
CA GLY A 97 7.27 -6.85 12.44
C GLY A 97 7.74 -5.51 11.88
N VAL A 98 6.82 -4.68 11.40
CA VAL A 98 7.16 -3.31 10.95
C VAL A 98 7.65 -2.46 12.11
N ALA A 99 7.05 -2.58 13.32
CA ALA A 99 7.52 -1.90 14.51
C ALA A 99 8.94 -2.31 14.90
N PHE A 100 9.28 -3.59 14.79
CA PHE A 100 10.64 -4.09 15.00
C PHE A 100 11.63 -3.51 13.97
N MET A 101 11.25 -3.45 12.68
CA MET A 101 12.07 -2.81 11.63
C MET A 101 12.32 -1.33 11.89
N ALA A 102 11.40 -0.66 12.58
CA ALA A 102 11.48 0.75 12.94
C ALA A 102 12.16 1.02 14.29
N ASP A 103 12.65 -0.02 14.99
CA ASP A 103 13.20 0.02 16.35
C ASP A 103 12.20 0.55 17.40
N LEU A 104 10.92 0.25 17.21
CA LEU A 104 9.81 0.69 18.08
C LEU A 104 9.28 -0.49 18.92
N LYS A 105 9.77 -0.65 20.14
CA LYS A 105 9.21 -1.64 21.08
C LYS A 105 7.73 -1.35 21.35
N GLY A 106 6.85 -2.33 21.14
CA GLY A 106 5.40 -2.17 21.37
C GLY A 106 4.69 -1.23 20.39
N GLY A 107 5.35 -0.78 19.31
CA GLY A 107 4.90 0.24 18.40
C GLY A 107 3.78 -0.14 17.40
N ALA A 108 3.16 -1.30 17.50
CA ALA A 108 2.17 -1.78 16.52
C ALA A 108 1.00 -0.80 16.27
N ARG A 109 0.51 -0.10 17.32
CA ARG A 109 -0.54 0.92 17.18
C ARG A 109 -0.03 2.16 16.43
N ALA A 110 1.20 2.59 16.68
CA ALA A 110 1.82 3.72 15.98
C ALA A 110 2.01 3.41 14.47
N ILE A 111 2.40 2.15 14.14
CA ILE A 111 2.43 1.67 12.76
C ILE A 111 1.04 1.76 12.12
N GLY A 112 -0.01 1.31 12.82
CA GLY A 112 -1.41 1.43 12.35
C GLY A 112 -1.80 2.88 12.04
N GLY A 113 -1.45 3.82 12.91
CA GLY A 113 -1.70 5.25 12.70
C GLY A 113 -0.93 5.85 11.52
N ALA A 114 0.30 5.39 11.28
CA ALA A 114 1.08 5.81 10.11
C ALA A 114 0.46 5.26 8.81
N MET A 115 0.06 3.99 8.81
CA MET A 115 -0.58 3.36 7.64
C MET A 115 -1.93 3.98 7.28
N ALA A 116 -2.74 4.37 8.28
CA ALA A 116 -4.01 5.05 8.03
C ALA A 116 -3.82 6.41 7.33
N ALA A 117 -2.64 7.01 7.44
CA ALA A 117 -2.28 8.26 6.78
C ALA A 117 -1.62 8.06 5.40
N ASN A 118 -1.48 6.82 4.90
CA ASN A 118 -0.83 6.54 3.61
C ASN A 118 -1.58 7.23 2.45
N PRO A 119 -0.98 8.24 1.79
CA PRO A 119 -1.63 8.94 0.70
C PRO A 119 -1.55 8.22 -0.64
N VAL A 120 -0.66 7.22 -0.77
CA VAL A 120 -0.35 6.56 -2.05
C VAL A 120 -0.45 5.03 -1.93
N PRO A 121 -1.65 4.51 -1.59
CA PRO A 121 -1.84 3.06 -1.44
C PRO A 121 -1.47 2.32 -2.73
N VAL A 122 -1.06 1.05 -2.60
CA VAL A 122 -0.46 0.18 -3.61
C VAL A 122 0.99 0.56 -3.92
N ILE A 123 1.30 1.81 -4.27
CA ILE A 123 2.68 2.28 -4.43
C ILE A 123 3.44 2.12 -3.11
N ILE A 124 2.81 2.50 -1.99
CA ILE A 124 3.23 2.09 -0.64
C ILE A 124 2.26 1.00 -0.18
N PRO A 125 2.73 -0.26 -0.09
CA PRO A 125 1.85 -1.43 0.01
C PRO A 125 1.36 -1.68 1.44
N CYS A 126 0.59 -0.75 2.01
CA CYS A 126 0.01 -0.92 3.35
C CYS A 126 -0.90 -2.17 3.48
N HIS A 127 -1.40 -2.69 2.36
CA HIS A 127 -2.14 -3.97 2.34
C HIS A 127 -1.27 -5.18 2.70
N ARG A 128 0.09 -5.11 2.55
CA ARG A 128 1.03 -6.16 2.95
C ARG A 128 1.31 -6.19 4.46
N VAL A 129 0.72 -5.28 5.25
CA VAL A 129 0.86 -5.29 6.71
C VAL A 129 -0.40 -5.87 7.34
N VAL A 130 -0.24 -6.92 8.16
CA VAL A 130 -1.32 -7.78 8.67
C VAL A 130 -1.20 -8.01 10.18
N GLY A 131 -2.20 -8.63 10.79
CA GLY A 131 -2.12 -9.05 12.20
C GLY A 131 -1.03 -10.11 12.41
N ALA A 132 -0.48 -10.20 13.62
CA ALA A 132 0.59 -11.16 13.96
C ALA A 132 0.16 -12.63 13.77
N ASN A 133 -1.14 -12.91 13.86
CA ASN A 133 -1.75 -14.22 13.64
C ASN A 133 -2.22 -14.46 12.19
N GLY A 134 -1.79 -13.62 11.24
CA GLY A 134 -2.19 -13.70 9.83
C GLY A 134 -3.60 -13.18 9.52
N LYS A 135 -4.34 -12.69 10.50
CA LYS A 135 -5.65 -12.10 10.26
C LYS A 135 -5.53 -10.75 9.56
N LEU A 136 -6.42 -10.49 8.63
CA LEU A 136 -6.52 -9.18 7.98
C LEU A 136 -7.12 -8.18 8.97
N THR A 137 -6.42 -7.07 9.15
CA THR A 137 -6.87 -5.96 9.99
C THR A 137 -6.52 -4.64 9.32
N GLY A 138 -7.23 -3.59 9.65
CA GLY A 138 -6.96 -2.21 9.24
C GLY A 138 -6.73 -2.04 7.74
N PHE A 139 -7.68 -1.46 7.04
CA PHE A 139 -7.52 -0.98 5.66
C PHE A 139 -8.61 0.04 5.40
N THR A 140 -8.22 1.31 5.33
CA THR A 140 -9.15 2.45 5.25
C THR A 140 -9.55 2.82 3.82
N ALA A 141 -8.92 2.19 2.82
CA ALA A 141 -9.25 2.42 1.42
C ALA A 141 -10.67 1.91 1.08
N PRO A 142 -11.34 2.48 0.07
CA PRO A 142 -12.60 1.96 -0.43
C PRO A 142 -12.53 0.46 -0.71
N GLY A 143 -13.55 -0.28 -0.30
CA GLY A 143 -13.55 -1.76 -0.37
C GLY A 143 -12.99 -2.45 0.87
N GLY A 144 -12.33 -1.74 1.79
CA GLY A 144 -11.92 -2.25 3.10
C GLY A 144 -11.14 -3.57 3.03
N LEU A 145 -11.42 -4.49 3.97
CA LEU A 145 -10.72 -5.77 4.05
C LEU A 145 -10.96 -6.67 2.84
N LYS A 146 -12.07 -6.52 2.12
CA LYS A 146 -12.33 -7.28 0.89
C LYS A 146 -11.32 -6.93 -0.21
N LEU A 147 -11.06 -5.63 -0.40
CA LEU A 147 -10.04 -5.17 -1.34
C LEU A 147 -8.64 -5.58 -0.88
N LYS A 148 -8.33 -5.46 0.40
CA LYS A 148 -7.04 -5.91 0.95
C LYS A 148 -6.79 -7.39 0.67
N LYS A 149 -7.76 -8.27 0.93
CA LYS A 149 -7.69 -9.70 0.65
C LYS A 149 -7.47 -9.96 -0.85
N TYR A 150 -8.22 -9.25 -1.69
CA TYR A 150 -8.07 -9.36 -3.14
C TYR A 150 -6.64 -8.99 -3.61
N LEU A 151 -6.08 -7.87 -3.14
CA LEU A 151 -4.73 -7.45 -3.50
C LEU A 151 -3.70 -8.49 -3.08
N LEU A 152 -3.80 -9.03 -1.87
CA LEU A 152 -2.89 -10.06 -1.37
C LEU A 152 -3.01 -11.37 -2.17
N LEU A 153 -4.23 -11.83 -2.48
CA LEU A 153 -4.44 -13.01 -3.34
C LEU A 153 -3.85 -12.81 -4.73
N MET A 154 -4.02 -11.62 -5.31
CA MET A 154 -3.45 -11.27 -6.61
C MET A 154 -1.92 -11.27 -6.59
N GLU A 155 -1.33 -10.95 -5.44
CA GLU A 155 0.12 -11.02 -5.22
C GLU A 155 0.63 -12.44 -4.89
N GLY A 156 -0.24 -13.45 -4.91
CA GLY A 156 0.13 -14.83 -4.63
C GLY A 156 0.19 -15.20 -3.15
N VAL A 157 -0.32 -14.34 -2.26
CA VAL A 157 -0.39 -14.64 -0.82
C VAL A 157 -1.45 -15.71 -0.58
N GLU A 158 -1.05 -16.80 0.08
CA GLU A 158 -1.92 -17.94 0.36
C GLU A 158 -2.75 -17.72 1.63
N PHE A 159 -4.02 -18.11 1.56
CA PHE A 159 -4.96 -18.06 2.66
C PHE A 159 -5.48 -19.46 3.03
N GLN A 160 -5.69 -19.67 4.32
CA GLN A 160 -6.49 -20.77 4.86
C GLN A 160 -7.71 -20.15 5.58
N GLY A 161 -8.86 -20.15 4.91
CA GLY A 161 -10.02 -19.38 5.36
C GLY A 161 -9.74 -17.88 5.35
N GLU A 162 -9.80 -17.23 6.51
CA GLU A 162 -9.57 -15.79 6.68
C GLU A 162 -8.15 -15.46 7.20
N VAL A 163 -7.27 -16.45 7.28
CA VAL A 163 -5.91 -16.30 7.83
C VAL A 163 -4.88 -16.58 6.75
N ILE A 164 -3.82 -15.79 6.74
CA ILE A 164 -2.67 -16.00 5.85
C ILE A 164 -1.88 -17.22 6.31
N ARG A 165 -1.57 -18.12 5.37
CA ARG A 165 -0.87 -19.38 5.61
C ARG A 165 0.65 -19.25 5.53
N GLN A 166 1.16 -18.32 4.74
CA GLN A 166 2.60 -18.16 4.54
C GLN A 166 3.32 -17.54 5.75
N ASN A 167 4.64 -17.64 5.76
CA ASN A 167 5.47 -17.07 6.81
C ASN A 167 5.35 -15.54 6.86
N ILE A 168 4.87 -15.04 8.00
CA ILE A 168 4.79 -13.61 8.31
C ILE A 168 6.10 -13.21 8.97
N ASP A 169 6.69 -12.09 8.55
CA ASP A 169 7.97 -11.61 9.06
C ASP A 169 9.18 -12.53 8.73
N SER A 170 9.22 -13.10 7.53
CA SER A 170 10.30 -13.99 7.03
C SER A 170 11.72 -13.42 7.23
N TYR A 171 11.89 -12.09 7.15
CA TYR A 171 13.17 -11.37 7.34
C TYR A 171 13.80 -11.59 8.74
N LYS A 172 13.02 -12.02 9.75
CA LYS A 172 13.57 -12.30 11.10
C LYS A 172 14.51 -13.50 11.08
N GLN A 173 14.31 -14.43 10.16
CA GLN A 173 15.16 -15.62 10.01
C GLN A 173 16.53 -15.26 9.43
N GLU A 174 16.61 -14.27 8.54
CA GLU A 174 17.87 -13.81 7.95
C GLU A 174 18.78 -13.12 8.98
N LYS A 175 18.21 -12.35 9.92
CA LYS A 175 19.01 -11.69 10.99
C LYS A 175 19.49 -12.64 12.09
N ILE A 176 18.84 -13.80 12.27
CA ILE A 176 19.25 -14.79 13.30
C ILE A 176 20.42 -15.65 12.78
N GLY A 177 20.55 -15.84 11.47
CA GLY A 177 21.66 -16.57 10.83
C GLY A 177 22.98 -15.79 10.69
N MET A 178 23.00 -14.50 11.07
CA MET A 178 24.18 -13.62 10.98
C MET A 178 24.85 -13.35 12.35
N LYS A 179 24.76 -14.28 13.31
CA LYS A 179 25.52 -14.21 14.56
C LYS A 179 26.55 -15.33 14.63
#